data_4f923129ac994154b734d0862ac11b98
#
_entry.id   4f923129ac994154b734d0862ac11b98
#
_cell.length_a   1.000
_cell.length_b   1.000
_cell.length_c   1.000
_cell.angle_alpha   90.00
_cell.angle_beta   90.00
_cell.angle_gamma   90.00
#
_symmetry.space_group_name_H-M   'P 1'
#
loop_
_entity.id
_entity.type
_entity.pdbx_description
1 polymer ?
#
loop_
_entity_poly.entity_id
_entity_poly.type
_entity_poly.pdbx_seq_one_letter_code
_entity_poly.pdbx_strand_id
1 'polypeptide(L)'
;LETADSAAARGAVPYCRVRGYGMAHSDVPFGTVGGSSEGLVKAVRAALADAELTAADIDGILGFANGMTEVDSQETAGLSAVFDLSRVPVLSVKQRTGEGRAASAALALAHGAFLLHGDLDAEPDAYLLPAGKTGMVQTSVSAGSLRRLLAVSFAAGGSYTAVVIEKVL
;
A
#
# COMPACT_ATOMS: atom_id res chain seq x y z
N LEU A 1 -4.46 -16.65 -0.29
CA LEU A 1 -5.52 -16.09 -1.15
C LEU A 1 -6.40 -17.22 -1.67
N GLU A 2 -7.72 -16.98 -1.68
CA GLU A 2 -8.73 -17.89 -2.22
C GLU A 2 -9.94 -17.07 -2.68
N THR A 3 -10.86 -17.70 -3.40
CA THR A 3 -12.11 -17.05 -3.79
C THR A 3 -13.07 -16.92 -2.60
N ALA A 4 -13.98 -15.97 -2.66
CA ALA A 4 -15.02 -15.78 -1.64
C ALA A 4 -15.86 -17.04 -1.44
N ASP A 5 -16.21 -17.73 -2.54
CA ASP A 5 -16.98 -18.97 -2.50
C ASP A 5 -16.22 -20.11 -1.80
N SER A 6 -14.90 -20.21 -2.05
CA SER A 6 -14.05 -21.20 -1.36
C SER A 6 -13.99 -20.92 0.14
N ALA A 7 -13.81 -19.67 0.55
CA ALA A 7 -13.79 -19.29 1.96
C ALA A 7 -15.15 -19.60 2.62
N ALA A 8 -16.26 -19.25 1.97
CA ALA A 8 -17.61 -19.51 2.47
C ALA A 8 -17.90 -21.02 2.60
N ALA A 9 -17.50 -21.82 1.61
CA ALA A 9 -17.72 -23.27 1.61
C ALA A 9 -17.04 -24.01 2.78
N ARG A 10 -15.93 -23.46 3.30
CA ARG A 10 -15.21 -24.02 4.47
C ARG A 10 -15.49 -23.27 5.79
N GLY A 11 -16.43 -22.32 5.79
CA GLY A 11 -16.81 -21.55 6.98
C GLY A 11 -15.72 -20.58 7.47
N ALA A 12 -14.80 -20.14 6.59
CA ALA A 12 -13.76 -19.21 6.98
C ALA A 12 -14.27 -17.77 7.03
N VAL A 13 -13.75 -17.01 8.00
CA VAL A 13 -13.91 -15.56 8.06
C VAL A 13 -12.69 -14.92 7.39
N PRO A 14 -12.84 -14.24 6.23
CA PRO A 14 -11.72 -13.58 5.58
C PRO A 14 -11.20 -12.40 6.40
N TYR A 15 -9.89 -12.21 6.45
CA TYR A 15 -9.26 -11.03 7.07
C TYR A 15 -9.57 -9.73 6.30
N CYS A 16 -9.52 -9.83 5.00
CA CYS A 16 -9.87 -8.75 4.08
C CYS A 16 -10.22 -9.34 2.71
N ARG A 17 -10.68 -8.50 1.79
CA ARG A 17 -10.81 -8.86 0.38
C ARG A 17 -9.92 -7.99 -0.49
N VAL A 18 -9.39 -8.53 -1.58
CA VAL A 18 -8.77 -7.76 -2.65
C VAL A 18 -9.90 -7.17 -3.49
N ARG A 19 -9.92 -5.83 -3.62
CA ARG A 19 -10.95 -5.09 -4.35
C ARG A 19 -10.54 -4.75 -5.76
N GLY A 20 -9.25 -4.52 -5.96
CA GLY A 20 -8.72 -4.19 -7.27
C GLY A 20 -7.19 -4.16 -7.26
N TYR A 21 -6.63 -4.24 -8.44
CA TYR A 21 -5.19 -4.15 -8.64
C TYR A 21 -4.84 -3.36 -9.90
N GLY A 22 -3.62 -2.84 -9.93
CA GLY A 22 -3.08 -2.14 -11.07
C GLY A 22 -1.58 -2.37 -11.20
N MET A 23 -1.12 -2.43 -12.44
CA MET A 23 0.28 -2.59 -12.76
C MET A 23 0.68 -1.57 -13.83
N ALA A 24 1.91 -1.10 -13.75
CA ALA A 24 2.52 -0.25 -14.76
C ALA A 24 4.00 -0.54 -14.87
N HIS A 25 4.59 -0.12 -15.97
CA HIS A 25 6.01 -0.23 -16.22
C HIS A 25 6.55 1.12 -16.69
N SER A 26 7.75 1.46 -16.25
CA SER A 26 8.52 2.60 -16.76
C SER A 26 9.76 2.08 -17.48
N ASP A 27 10.18 2.78 -18.53
CA ASP A 27 11.42 2.48 -19.23
C ASP A 27 12.61 2.96 -18.41
N VAL A 28 13.16 2.06 -17.62
CA VAL A 28 14.35 2.31 -16.79
C VAL A 28 15.35 1.17 -16.93
N PRO A 29 16.65 1.41 -16.75
CA PRO A 29 17.67 0.38 -16.84
C PRO A 29 17.40 -0.80 -15.90
N PHE A 30 17.72 -2.01 -16.33
CA PHE A 30 17.65 -3.19 -15.50
C PHE A 30 18.45 -3.00 -14.20
N GLY A 31 17.86 -3.42 -13.09
CA GLY A 31 18.45 -3.27 -11.76
C GLY A 31 18.14 -1.95 -11.04
N THR A 32 17.61 -0.95 -11.75
CA THR A 32 17.13 0.28 -11.12
C THR A 32 15.84 0.03 -10.35
N VAL A 33 15.78 0.45 -9.09
CA VAL A 33 14.54 0.45 -8.28
C VAL A 33 13.97 1.85 -8.31
N GLY A 34 12.67 1.95 -8.57
CA GLY A 34 12.00 3.23 -8.82
C GLY A 34 12.20 3.66 -10.29
N GLY A 35 12.43 4.93 -10.52
CA GLY A 35 12.73 5.50 -11.84
C GLY A 35 11.70 6.50 -12.33
N SER A 36 10.42 6.38 -11.98
CA SER A 36 9.39 7.34 -12.38
C SER A 36 8.18 7.36 -11.44
N SER A 37 7.86 8.54 -10.93
CA SER A 37 6.59 8.76 -10.21
C SER A 37 5.37 8.50 -11.11
N GLU A 38 5.51 8.71 -12.43
CA GLU A 38 4.42 8.49 -13.40
C GLU A 38 4.00 7.01 -13.48
N GLY A 39 4.97 6.08 -13.43
CA GLY A 39 4.68 4.63 -13.40
C GLY A 39 3.84 4.26 -12.19
N LEU A 40 4.19 4.79 -11.01
CA LEU A 40 3.40 4.60 -9.79
C LEU A 40 1.99 5.19 -9.94
N VAL A 41 1.86 6.42 -10.45
CA VAL A 41 0.56 7.06 -10.67
C VAL A 41 -0.34 6.20 -11.58
N LYS A 42 0.21 5.65 -12.66
CA LYS A 42 -0.53 4.76 -13.58
C LYS A 42 -1.01 3.49 -12.86
N ALA A 43 -0.14 2.83 -12.09
CA ALA A 43 -0.49 1.63 -11.35
C ALA A 43 -1.59 1.91 -10.30
N VAL A 44 -1.46 3.01 -9.55
CA VAL A 44 -2.44 3.42 -8.53
C VAL A 44 -3.80 3.73 -9.16
N ARG A 45 -3.82 4.51 -10.24
CA ARG A 45 -5.08 4.84 -10.92
C ARG A 45 -5.75 3.60 -11.52
N ALA A 46 -4.97 2.67 -12.07
CA ALA A 46 -5.49 1.40 -12.56
C ALA A 46 -6.11 0.57 -11.42
N ALA A 47 -5.45 0.47 -10.25
CA ALA A 47 -5.99 -0.25 -9.09
C ALA A 47 -7.29 0.37 -8.55
N LEU A 48 -7.37 1.71 -8.51
CA LEU A 48 -8.58 2.41 -8.10
C LEU A 48 -9.73 2.19 -9.10
N ALA A 49 -9.44 2.26 -10.40
CA ALA A 49 -10.44 2.01 -11.44
C ALA A 49 -10.94 0.56 -11.41
N ASP A 50 -10.06 -0.43 -11.24
CA ASP A 50 -10.43 -1.85 -11.12
C ASP A 50 -11.28 -2.11 -9.86
N ALA A 51 -11.00 -1.37 -8.77
CA ALA A 51 -11.78 -1.42 -7.55
C ALA A 51 -13.13 -0.67 -7.63
N GLU A 52 -13.37 0.11 -8.68
CA GLU A 52 -14.49 1.07 -8.80
C GLU A 52 -14.50 2.09 -7.64
N LEU A 53 -13.31 2.60 -7.28
CA LEU A 53 -13.08 3.54 -6.19
C LEU A 53 -12.36 4.79 -6.67
N THR A 54 -12.40 5.82 -5.82
CA THR A 54 -11.64 7.07 -5.96
C THR A 54 -10.57 7.17 -4.88
N ALA A 55 -9.67 8.15 -4.99
CA ALA A 55 -8.67 8.42 -3.96
C ALA A 55 -9.29 8.77 -2.60
N ALA A 56 -10.50 9.36 -2.58
CA ALA A 56 -11.21 9.72 -1.36
C ALA A 56 -11.74 8.50 -0.57
N ASP A 57 -11.79 7.35 -1.19
CA ASP A 57 -12.27 6.10 -0.60
C ASP A 57 -11.17 5.33 0.13
N ILE A 58 -9.90 5.76 0.04
CA ILE A 58 -8.74 5.10 0.65
C ILE A 58 -8.42 5.75 1.99
N ASP A 59 -8.38 4.95 3.05
CA ASP A 59 -8.12 5.39 4.42
C ASP A 59 -6.64 5.37 4.80
N GLY A 60 -5.83 4.63 4.08
CA GLY A 60 -4.38 4.57 4.31
C GLY A 60 -3.63 3.89 3.18
N ILE A 61 -2.34 4.15 3.10
CA ILE A 61 -1.46 3.62 2.07
C ILE A 61 -0.35 2.80 2.73
N LEU A 62 -0.19 1.55 2.30
CA LEU A 62 0.97 0.72 2.64
C LEU A 62 2.07 1.03 1.62
N GLY A 63 2.97 1.92 2.00
CA GLY A 63 4.02 2.42 1.14
C GLY A 63 5.12 1.39 0.87
N PHE A 64 5.83 1.56 -0.23
CA PHE A 64 7.06 0.82 -0.50
C PHE A 64 8.16 1.22 0.49
N ALA A 65 8.36 2.51 0.71
CA ALA A 65 9.10 3.13 1.83
C ALA A 65 10.35 2.35 2.25
N ASN A 66 11.30 2.16 1.33
CA ASN A 66 12.47 1.32 1.57
C ASN A 66 13.66 2.05 2.24
N GLY A 67 13.54 3.36 2.47
CA GLY A 67 14.55 4.20 3.09
C GLY A 67 15.62 4.74 2.12
N MET A 68 15.52 4.44 0.83
CA MET A 68 16.36 5.05 -0.21
C MET A 68 15.77 6.41 -0.59
N THR A 69 16.47 7.49 -0.28
CA THR A 69 15.97 8.87 -0.43
C THR A 69 15.39 9.16 -1.82
N GLU A 70 16.04 8.69 -2.88
CA GLU A 70 15.59 8.92 -4.25
C GLU A 70 14.29 8.16 -4.53
N VAL A 71 14.20 6.90 -4.13
CA VAL A 71 12.99 6.06 -4.31
C VAL A 71 11.83 6.58 -3.47
N ASP A 72 12.08 6.93 -2.21
CA ASP A 72 11.06 7.48 -1.31
C ASP A 72 10.56 8.86 -1.80
N SER A 73 11.43 9.67 -2.41
CA SER A 73 11.03 10.95 -3.02
C SER A 73 10.12 10.73 -4.25
N GLN A 74 10.45 9.77 -5.09
CA GLN A 74 9.63 9.41 -6.26
C GLN A 74 8.28 8.83 -5.83
N GLU A 75 8.26 7.99 -4.79
CA GLU A 75 7.03 7.48 -4.20
C GLU A 75 6.15 8.60 -3.68
N THR A 76 6.73 9.52 -2.89
CA THR A 76 6.02 10.69 -2.35
C THR A 76 5.43 11.53 -3.48
N ALA A 77 6.19 11.82 -4.53
CA ALA A 77 5.72 12.59 -5.68
C ALA A 77 4.57 11.88 -6.41
N GLY A 78 4.68 10.58 -6.62
CA GLY A 78 3.65 9.78 -7.28
C GLY A 78 2.35 9.69 -6.45
N LEU A 79 2.47 9.44 -5.16
CA LEU A 79 1.32 9.37 -4.26
C LEU A 79 0.64 10.73 -4.11
N SER A 80 1.41 11.83 -3.99
CA SER A 80 0.87 13.21 -3.91
C SER A 80 0.13 13.65 -5.17
N ALA A 81 0.43 13.05 -6.32
CA ALA A 81 -0.30 13.33 -7.57
C ALA A 81 -1.70 12.69 -7.61
N VAL A 82 -2.02 11.80 -6.65
CA VAL A 82 -3.30 11.10 -6.56
C VAL A 82 -4.02 11.38 -5.26
N PHE A 83 -3.28 11.50 -4.15
CA PHE A 83 -3.82 11.64 -2.79
C PHE A 83 -3.40 12.94 -2.13
N ASP A 84 -4.25 13.45 -1.25
CA ASP A 84 -3.86 14.45 -0.27
C ASP A 84 -3.17 13.74 0.91
N LEU A 85 -1.83 13.67 0.88
CA LEU A 85 -1.03 13.00 1.91
C LEU A 85 -1.04 13.71 3.28
N SER A 86 -1.67 14.87 3.38
CA SER A 86 -1.96 15.50 4.69
C SER A 86 -3.15 14.83 5.40
N ARG A 87 -3.94 14.04 4.67
CA ARG A 87 -5.16 13.39 5.17
C ARG A 87 -5.10 11.87 5.13
N VAL A 88 -4.37 11.31 4.16
CA VAL A 88 -4.24 9.86 3.99
C VAL A 88 -2.87 9.43 4.51
N PRO A 89 -2.80 8.68 5.62
CA PRO A 89 -1.53 8.26 6.21
C PRO A 89 -0.80 7.26 5.31
N VAL A 90 0.53 7.36 5.30
CA VAL A 90 1.39 6.37 4.65
C VAL A 90 2.06 5.52 5.72
N LEU A 91 1.81 4.23 5.67
CA LEU A 91 2.28 3.24 6.62
C LEU A 91 3.44 2.45 6.00
N SER A 92 4.50 2.18 6.76
CA SER A 92 5.62 1.37 6.33
C SER A 92 5.81 0.14 7.20
N VAL A 93 5.51 -1.03 6.64
CA VAL A 93 5.78 -2.32 7.28
C VAL A 93 7.29 -2.54 7.42
N LYS A 94 8.10 -2.04 6.50
CA LYS A 94 9.56 -2.19 6.50
C LYS A 94 10.26 -1.53 7.69
N GLN A 95 9.66 -0.55 8.32
CA GLN A 95 10.19 0.00 9.58
C GLN A 95 10.27 -1.06 10.69
N ARG A 96 9.39 -2.05 10.64
CA ARG A 96 9.30 -3.12 11.64
C ARG A 96 10.02 -4.40 11.20
N THR A 97 9.92 -4.74 9.91
CA THR A 97 10.42 -6.01 9.37
C THR A 97 11.78 -5.90 8.67
N GLY A 98 12.21 -4.67 8.36
CA GLY A 98 13.31 -4.45 7.42
C GLY A 98 12.91 -4.72 5.97
N GLU A 99 13.88 -4.58 5.05
CA GLU A 99 13.69 -4.84 3.62
C GLU A 99 13.67 -6.34 3.33
N GLY A 100 12.50 -6.86 2.96
CA GLY A 100 12.27 -8.27 2.63
C GLY A 100 12.42 -8.62 1.15
N ARG A 101 12.85 -7.66 0.29
CA ARG A 101 12.99 -7.81 -1.16
C ARG A 101 11.71 -8.40 -1.79
N ALA A 102 11.78 -9.57 -2.41
CA ALA A 102 10.64 -10.22 -3.04
C ALA A 102 9.47 -10.51 -2.07
N ALA A 103 9.72 -10.66 -0.77
CA ALA A 103 8.70 -10.89 0.24
C ALA A 103 8.03 -9.58 0.71
N SER A 104 8.59 -8.40 0.46
CA SER A 104 8.12 -7.13 1.03
C SER A 104 6.68 -6.81 0.68
N ALA A 105 6.27 -7.04 -0.57
CA ALA A 105 4.89 -6.78 -1.01
C ALA A 105 3.89 -7.73 -0.30
N ALA A 106 4.23 -9.01 -0.18
CA ALA A 106 3.40 -9.99 0.52
C ALA A 106 3.29 -9.68 2.02
N LEU A 107 4.40 -9.27 2.65
CA LEU A 107 4.42 -8.83 4.06
C LEU A 107 3.55 -7.59 4.26
N ALA A 108 3.63 -6.60 3.35
CA ALA A 108 2.78 -5.40 3.43
C ALA A 108 1.30 -5.75 3.32
N LEU A 109 0.92 -6.61 2.37
CA LEU A 109 -0.47 -7.07 2.21
C LEU A 109 -0.95 -7.86 3.44
N ALA A 110 -0.13 -8.76 3.98
CA ALA A 110 -0.48 -9.52 5.18
C ALA A 110 -0.70 -8.60 6.39
N HIS A 111 0.20 -7.64 6.62
CA HIS A 111 0.03 -6.66 7.70
C HIS A 111 -1.20 -5.76 7.48
N GLY A 112 -1.45 -5.34 6.24
CA GLY A 112 -2.66 -4.60 5.90
C GLY A 112 -3.94 -5.40 6.18
N ALA A 113 -3.95 -6.70 5.88
CA ALA A 113 -5.05 -7.58 6.20
C ALA A 113 -5.28 -7.69 7.72
N PHE A 114 -4.23 -7.84 8.51
CA PHE A 114 -4.32 -7.84 9.97
C PHE A 114 -4.81 -6.50 10.54
N LEU A 115 -4.33 -5.37 10.00
CA LEU A 115 -4.80 -4.03 10.41
C LEU A 115 -6.29 -3.85 10.13
N LEU A 116 -6.79 -4.32 8.99
CA LEU A 116 -8.20 -4.25 8.63
C LEU A 116 -9.06 -5.19 9.49
N HIS A 117 -8.58 -6.38 9.82
CA HIS A 117 -9.30 -7.34 10.66
C HIS A 117 -9.35 -6.91 12.13
N GLY A 118 -8.32 -6.24 12.59
CA GLY A 118 -8.19 -5.79 13.98
C GLY A 118 -7.52 -6.78 14.92
N ASP A 119 -6.86 -7.82 14.38
CA ASP A 119 -6.17 -8.86 15.17
C ASP A 119 -4.76 -8.44 15.62
N LEU A 120 -4.24 -7.35 15.10
CA LEU A 120 -2.98 -6.82 15.59
C LEU A 120 -3.25 -5.89 16.77
N ASP A 121 -2.60 -6.18 17.90
CA ASP A 121 -2.37 -5.24 19.00
C ASP A 121 -1.51 -4.04 18.54
N ALA A 122 -1.11 -4.04 17.27
CA ALA A 122 -0.33 -2.97 16.69
C ALA A 122 -1.23 -1.80 16.33
N GLU A 123 -1.08 -0.73 17.07
CA GLU A 123 -1.64 0.55 16.69
C GLU A 123 -1.14 0.91 15.27
N PRO A 124 -2.03 1.30 14.35
CA PRO A 124 -1.62 1.71 13.00
C PRO A 124 -0.52 2.77 13.01
N ASP A 125 -0.49 3.65 14.00
CA ASP A 125 0.54 4.66 14.21
C ASP A 125 1.97 4.09 14.33
N ALA A 126 2.11 2.84 14.77
CA ALA A 126 3.41 2.18 14.85
C ALA A 126 4.07 1.94 13.49
N TYR A 127 3.30 2.05 12.41
CA TYR A 127 3.76 1.88 11.03
C TYR A 127 3.86 3.20 10.26
N LEU A 128 3.49 4.34 10.87
CA LEU A 128 3.62 5.64 10.21
C LEU A 128 5.07 5.96 9.89
N LEU A 129 5.31 6.49 8.69
CA LEU A 129 6.62 6.99 8.32
C LEU A 129 7.01 8.19 9.19
N PRO A 130 8.26 8.27 9.68
CA PRO A 130 8.69 9.41 10.47
C PRO A 130 8.56 10.72 9.70
N ALA A 131 8.00 11.75 10.35
CA ALA A 131 7.93 13.09 9.79
C ALA A 131 9.33 13.59 9.38
N GLY A 132 9.44 14.23 8.25
CA GLY A 132 10.65 14.87 7.75
C GLY A 132 11.56 14.00 6.88
N LYS A 133 11.36 12.68 6.77
CA LYS A 133 12.14 11.85 5.83
C LYS A 133 11.57 11.82 4.42
N THR A 134 10.26 12.04 4.26
CA THR A 134 9.56 11.92 2.97
C THR A 134 8.70 13.12 2.63
N GLY A 135 8.67 14.17 3.48
CA GLY A 135 7.73 15.30 3.32
C GLY A 135 6.26 14.93 3.57
N MET A 136 5.99 13.72 4.01
CA MET A 136 4.65 13.28 4.36
C MET A 136 4.28 13.78 5.76
N VAL A 137 3.06 14.31 5.90
CA VAL A 137 2.52 14.70 7.19
C VAL A 137 1.99 13.46 7.89
N GLN A 138 2.43 13.23 9.11
CA GLN A 138 1.86 12.18 9.95
C GLN A 138 0.45 12.57 10.38
N THR A 139 -0.51 11.78 9.98
CA THR A 139 -1.86 11.83 10.53
C THR A 139 -2.01 10.59 11.42
N SER A 140 -2.35 10.78 12.69
CA SER A 140 -2.62 9.65 13.58
C SER A 140 -3.79 8.82 13.03
N VAL A 141 -3.65 7.52 13.09
CA VAL A 141 -4.64 6.57 12.59
C VAL A 141 -5.28 5.86 13.77
N SER A 142 -6.59 5.99 13.92
CA SER A 142 -7.33 5.28 14.95
C SER A 142 -7.52 3.80 14.56
N ALA A 143 -7.20 2.90 15.48
CA ALA A 143 -7.51 1.49 15.33
C ALA A 143 -9.03 1.33 15.06
N GLY A 144 -9.38 0.58 14.03
CA GLY A 144 -10.78 0.36 13.64
C GLY A 144 -11.39 1.40 12.70
N SER A 145 -10.71 2.53 12.43
CA SER A 145 -11.16 3.50 11.42
C SER A 145 -10.85 3.08 9.99
N LEU A 146 -9.85 2.20 9.81
CA LEU A 146 -9.42 1.73 8.51
C LEU A 146 -10.43 0.76 7.89
N ARG A 147 -10.87 1.07 6.68
CA ARG A 147 -11.76 0.23 5.87
C ARG A 147 -11.09 -0.23 4.59
N ARG A 148 -10.30 0.64 3.96
CA ARG A 148 -9.63 0.39 2.68
C ARG A 148 -8.20 0.86 2.73
N LEU A 149 -7.30 -0.03 2.35
CA LEU A 149 -5.87 0.26 2.24
C LEU A 149 -5.42 0.04 0.80
N LEU A 150 -4.55 0.92 0.34
CA LEU A 150 -3.81 0.75 -0.91
C LEU A 150 -2.39 0.30 -0.58
N ALA A 151 -1.98 -0.86 -1.07
CA ALA A 151 -0.59 -1.30 -0.99
C ALA A 151 0.12 -0.98 -2.30
N VAL A 152 1.32 -0.40 -2.23
CA VAL A 152 2.16 -0.13 -3.41
C VAL A 152 3.49 -0.85 -3.31
N SER A 153 4.01 -1.31 -4.44
CA SER A 153 5.29 -2.01 -4.51
C SER A 153 6.03 -1.65 -5.80
N PHE A 154 7.34 -1.56 -5.68
CA PHE A 154 8.26 -1.30 -6.78
C PHE A 154 9.15 -2.52 -6.97
N ALA A 155 9.47 -2.86 -8.22
CA ALA A 155 10.45 -3.87 -8.54
C ALA A 155 11.58 -3.29 -9.38
N ALA A 156 12.75 -3.92 -9.30
CA ALA A 156 13.89 -3.56 -10.15
C ALA A 156 13.51 -3.67 -11.62
N GLY A 157 13.95 -2.69 -12.43
CA GLY A 157 13.57 -2.60 -13.85
C GLY A 157 12.28 -1.84 -14.11
N GLY A 158 11.78 -1.04 -13.14
CA GLY A 158 10.70 -0.07 -13.36
C GLY A 158 9.28 -0.64 -13.34
N SER A 159 9.06 -1.77 -12.70
CA SER A 159 7.71 -2.30 -12.50
C SER A 159 7.07 -1.75 -11.23
N TYR A 160 5.81 -1.35 -11.33
CA TYR A 160 4.99 -0.81 -10.25
C TYR A 160 3.72 -1.62 -10.10
N THR A 161 3.36 -1.91 -8.89
CA THR A 161 2.11 -2.63 -8.57
C THR A 161 1.37 -1.88 -7.47
N ALA A 162 0.07 -1.80 -7.60
CA ALA A 162 -0.82 -1.27 -6.58
C ALA A 162 -1.98 -2.25 -6.36
N VAL A 163 -2.35 -2.47 -5.10
CA VAL A 163 -3.44 -3.40 -4.72
C VAL A 163 -4.32 -2.72 -3.69
N VAL A 164 -5.61 -2.67 -3.94
CA VAL A 164 -6.60 -2.22 -2.96
C VAL A 164 -7.13 -3.42 -2.18
N ILE A 165 -7.01 -3.34 -0.86
CA ILE A 165 -7.62 -4.30 0.06
C ILE A 165 -8.68 -3.62 0.92
N GLU A 166 -9.75 -4.35 1.23
CA GLU A 166 -10.91 -3.82 1.95
C GLU A 166 -11.32 -4.75 3.07
N LYS A 167 -11.72 -4.16 4.19
CA LYS A 167 -12.29 -4.87 5.35
C LYS A 167 -13.56 -5.63 4.94
N VAL A 168 -13.69 -6.88 5.37
CA VAL A 168 -14.94 -7.64 5.28
C VAL A 168 -15.79 -7.28 6.49
N LEU A 169 -17.04 -6.84 6.25
CA LEU A 169 -18.01 -6.46 7.27
C LEU A 169 -18.79 -7.69 7.77
#